data_305413186042751c69b22de5116b7f7b
#
_entry.id   305413186042751c69b22de5116b7f7b
#
_cell.length_a   1.000
_cell.length_b   1.000
_cell.length_c   1.000
_cell.angle_alpha   90.00
_cell.angle_beta   90.00
_cell.angle_gamma   90.00
#
_symmetry.space_group_name_H-M   'P 1'
#
loop_
_entity.id
_entity.type
_entity.pdbx_description
1 polymer ?
#
loop_
_entity_poly.entity_id
_entity_poly.type
_entity_poly.pdbx_seq_one_letter_code
_entity_poly.pdbx_strand_id
1 'polypeptide(L)'
;INKMDRENANFDKAYESVDAHARAHEMRVVKFQLPWGEKLDFKGVIDLVSMKAYAGDGKTPQDIPAEYKDAVAEARMALIEAAAEGEDTLLEKYLETGELSQEELLRGLRDVVLSGAFIPVFVAAAGHEKGLAPLLNAFVDLFPSPAERPAVTAQGKDGDELLTAKDGNPLALYVWKTTADPFVGKVTYFKVISGMLNTDIHLWNPAKNAEERLAGLHLQRGKEQVAVKTVHAGDIATVSKLAVTVTGDSLCDKNHLLMVPAPEYPGALYQVAIHPKSQADAAKISPTLTRLCEEDMTLSWHNEPSTHQTILQGVGEQHIEVAIHRAQAKFQVGLLTAEPRVPYREGITRKASAQYRHKKQSGGSGQFGEVHLRIEPYHEADFLFADELVGMNLSKSYLPPIEKGIRAAMEQGVFAGYPLSNVKVIVYDGKEHPVDSKPIAFETAGREAFKLAVHDAGPVLFEPVMSVRVVVPDAHMGDVMGDMNTRRGRVQGTESERGLTIINAHVPLAEMLKYTTQLRSMTGGRGYFSMDFDHYDVVPAQLAQPIMEAHKKEMEAKKEE
;
A
#
# COMPACT_ATOMS: atom_id res chain seq x y z
N ILE A 1 -23.91 14.92 -10.30
CA ILE A 1 -23.62 16.21 -9.66
C ILE A 1 -24.53 16.33 -8.44
N ASN A 2 -23.95 16.35 -7.24
CA ASN A 2 -24.67 16.37 -5.97
C ASN A 2 -24.56 17.75 -5.29
N LYS A 3 -25.36 17.94 -4.21
CA LYS A 3 -25.39 19.19 -3.40
C LYS A 3 -25.90 20.41 -4.18
N MET A 4 -26.85 20.21 -5.11
CA MET A 4 -27.41 21.28 -5.92
C MET A 4 -28.21 22.32 -5.13
N ASP A 5 -28.52 22.04 -3.89
CA ASP A 5 -29.21 22.88 -2.91
C ASP A 5 -28.30 23.84 -2.12
N ARG A 6 -27.00 23.88 -2.41
CA ARG A 6 -26.05 24.77 -1.73
C ARG A 6 -25.99 26.15 -2.40
N GLU A 7 -25.67 27.19 -1.61
CA GLU A 7 -25.60 28.60 -2.07
C GLU A 7 -24.69 28.81 -3.29
N ASN A 8 -23.57 28.06 -3.36
CA ASN A 8 -22.59 28.16 -4.43
C ASN A 8 -22.75 27.08 -5.51
N ALA A 9 -23.85 26.31 -5.48
CA ALA A 9 -24.11 25.29 -6.49
C ALA A 9 -24.32 25.95 -7.88
N ASN A 10 -23.70 25.37 -8.89
CA ASN A 10 -23.88 25.74 -10.28
C ASN A 10 -23.70 24.49 -11.14
N PHE A 11 -24.78 24.08 -11.80
CA PHE A 11 -24.80 22.86 -12.57
C PHE A 11 -23.89 22.95 -13.81
N ASP A 12 -23.99 24.04 -14.57
CA ASP A 12 -23.25 24.18 -15.83
C ASP A 12 -21.73 24.21 -15.58
N LYS A 13 -21.29 24.97 -14.59
CA LYS A 13 -19.87 25.00 -14.20
C LYS A 13 -19.35 23.62 -13.75
N ALA A 14 -20.16 22.87 -13.01
CA ALA A 14 -19.79 21.51 -12.59
C ALA A 14 -19.77 20.55 -13.79
N TYR A 15 -20.75 20.66 -14.68
CA TYR A 15 -20.81 19.89 -15.91
C TYR A 15 -19.61 20.16 -16.82
N GLU A 16 -19.30 21.43 -17.08
CA GLU A 16 -18.13 21.83 -17.88
C GLU A 16 -16.81 21.29 -17.31
N SER A 17 -16.67 21.29 -15.99
CA SER A 17 -15.48 20.73 -15.32
C SER A 17 -15.37 19.22 -15.53
N VAL A 18 -16.49 18.50 -15.47
CA VAL A 18 -16.51 17.04 -15.73
C VAL A 18 -16.26 16.77 -17.22
N ASP A 19 -16.88 17.53 -18.11
CA ASP A 19 -16.72 17.41 -19.57
C ASP A 19 -15.27 17.67 -20.01
N ALA A 20 -14.65 18.72 -19.49
CA ALA A 20 -13.23 19.02 -19.77
C ALA A 20 -12.30 17.89 -19.30
N HIS A 21 -12.57 17.31 -18.14
CA HIS A 21 -11.81 16.15 -17.64
C HIS A 21 -12.04 14.92 -18.50
N ALA A 22 -13.29 14.63 -18.85
CA ALA A 22 -13.64 13.48 -19.68
C ALA A 22 -12.98 13.54 -21.07
N ARG A 23 -13.03 14.70 -21.72
CA ARG A 23 -12.37 14.93 -23.03
C ARG A 23 -10.87 14.72 -22.99
N ALA A 24 -10.21 15.08 -21.87
CA ALA A 24 -8.77 14.82 -21.70
C ALA A 24 -8.44 13.32 -21.67
N HIS A 25 -9.44 12.47 -21.44
CA HIS A 25 -9.35 11.00 -21.44
C HIS A 25 -10.13 10.35 -22.61
N GLU A 26 -10.41 11.12 -23.67
CA GLU A 26 -11.15 10.65 -24.86
C GLU A 26 -12.56 10.11 -24.56
N MET A 27 -13.18 10.57 -23.46
CA MET A 27 -14.53 10.21 -23.05
C MET A 27 -15.52 11.35 -23.30
N ARG A 28 -16.80 11.02 -23.48
CA ARG A 28 -17.88 11.99 -23.65
C ARG A 28 -18.78 12.00 -22.42
N VAL A 29 -19.41 13.15 -22.16
CA VAL A 29 -20.34 13.34 -21.05
C VAL A 29 -21.72 13.66 -21.60
N VAL A 30 -22.77 13.01 -21.08
CA VAL A 30 -24.14 13.21 -21.53
C VAL A 30 -25.06 13.52 -20.37
N LYS A 31 -25.87 14.58 -20.50
CA LYS A 31 -26.88 14.96 -19.50
C LYS A 31 -28.06 13.98 -19.58
N PHE A 32 -28.35 13.29 -18.50
CA PHE A 32 -29.55 12.46 -18.34
C PHE A 32 -30.64 13.20 -17.57
N GLN A 33 -30.23 14.19 -16.77
CA GLN A 33 -31.13 15.03 -16.01
C GLN A 33 -30.68 16.49 -16.02
N LEU A 34 -31.63 17.40 -15.90
CA LEU A 34 -31.38 18.83 -15.65
C LEU A 34 -31.86 19.19 -14.24
N PRO A 35 -31.26 20.20 -13.61
CA PRO A 35 -31.74 20.71 -12.32
C PRO A 35 -33.08 21.44 -12.49
N TRP A 36 -34.01 21.19 -11.57
CA TRP A 36 -35.23 21.97 -11.44
C TRP A 36 -35.06 23.00 -10.31
N GLY A 37 -34.76 24.23 -10.67
CA GLY A 37 -34.31 25.28 -9.78
C GLY A 37 -32.83 25.21 -9.47
N GLU A 38 -32.31 26.24 -8.83
CA GLU A 38 -30.89 26.37 -8.48
C GLU A 38 -30.71 26.74 -7.01
N LYS A 39 -29.59 26.34 -6.45
CA LYS A 39 -29.14 26.72 -5.10
C LYS A 39 -30.23 26.44 -4.06
N LEU A 40 -30.59 27.47 -3.27
CA LEU A 40 -31.64 27.34 -2.24
C LEU A 40 -33.03 27.07 -2.83
N ASP A 41 -33.28 27.45 -4.10
CA ASP A 41 -34.53 27.21 -4.84
C ASP A 41 -34.53 25.88 -5.59
N PHE A 42 -33.54 25.02 -5.37
CA PHE A 42 -33.50 23.68 -5.98
C PHE A 42 -34.68 22.84 -5.49
N LYS A 43 -35.61 22.56 -6.40
CA LYS A 43 -36.86 21.81 -6.14
C LYS A 43 -36.69 20.32 -6.35
N GLY A 44 -35.90 19.93 -7.36
CA GLY A 44 -35.75 18.55 -7.79
C GLY A 44 -35.03 18.44 -9.14
N VAL A 45 -35.42 17.47 -9.96
CA VAL A 45 -34.77 17.15 -11.22
C VAL A 45 -35.78 17.03 -12.36
N ILE A 46 -35.33 17.35 -13.57
CA ILE A 46 -36.05 17.07 -14.82
C ILE A 46 -35.33 15.92 -15.50
N ASP A 47 -36.02 14.81 -15.65
CA ASP A 47 -35.48 13.59 -16.22
C ASP A 47 -35.72 13.57 -17.74
N LEU A 48 -34.63 13.52 -18.49
CA LEU A 48 -34.64 13.58 -19.94
C LEU A 48 -35.04 12.24 -20.60
N VAL A 49 -34.94 11.13 -19.89
CA VAL A 49 -35.33 9.83 -20.40
C VAL A 49 -36.85 9.67 -20.35
N SER A 50 -37.45 9.95 -19.22
CA SER A 50 -38.91 9.86 -19.03
C SER A 50 -39.69 11.11 -19.46
N MET A 51 -39.01 12.22 -19.74
CA MET A 51 -39.63 13.52 -20.05
C MET A 51 -40.59 13.99 -18.95
N LYS A 52 -40.18 13.83 -17.68
CA LYS A 52 -40.95 14.23 -16.50
C LYS A 52 -40.06 15.02 -15.52
N ALA A 53 -40.70 15.87 -14.74
CA ALA A 53 -40.09 16.58 -13.62
C ALA A 53 -40.42 15.89 -12.31
N TYR A 54 -39.45 15.83 -11.38
CA TYR A 54 -39.55 15.17 -10.08
C TYR A 54 -39.13 16.15 -9.00
N ALA A 55 -40.10 16.61 -8.19
CA ALA A 55 -39.85 17.50 -7.05
C ALA A 55 -39.77 16.69 -5.74
N GLY A 56 -39.15 17.28 -4.71
CA GLY A 56 -39.09 16.71 -3.37
C GLY A 56 -38.42 15.33 -3.36
N ASP A 57 -39.10 14.33 -2.81
CA ASP A 57 -38.61 12.94 -2.72
C ASP A 57 -38.50 12.20 -4.06
N GLY A 58 -38.95 12.84 -5.15
CA GLY A 58 -38.84 12.31 -6.51
C GLY A 58 -39.75 11.11 -6.84
N LYS A 59 -40.74 10.79 -6.03
CA LYS A 59 -41.61 9.63 -6.27
C LYS A 59 -42.76 9.91 -7.23
N THR A 60 -43.23 11.16 -7.30
CA THR A 60 -44.37 11.55 -8.12
C THR A 60 -43.92 12.34 -9.33
N PRO A 61 -44.10 11.81 -10.56
CA PRO A 61 -43.76 12.57 -11.77
C PRO A 61 -44.77 13.71 -12.01
N GLN A 62 -44.24 14.83 -12.51
CA GLN A 62 -44.97 16.03 -12.85
C GLN A 62 -44.64 16.43 -14.30
N ASP A 63 -45.45 17.27 -14.87
CA ASP A 63 -45.15 17.86 -16.20
C ASP A 63 -44.02 18.86 -16.10
N ILE A 64 -43.21 18.92 -17.17
CA ILE A 64 -42.05 19.82 -17.23
C ILE A 64 -42.55 21.27 -17.23
N PRO A 65 -42.05 22.15 -16.34
CA PRO A 65 -42.43 23.55 -16.30
C PRO A 65 -42.10 24.26 -17.64
N ALA A 66 -42.99 25.16 -18.05
CA ALA A 66 -42.90 25.81 -19.37
C ALA A 66 -41.54 26.50 -19.60
N GLU A 67 -40.95 27.06 -18.55
CA GLU A 67 -39.67 27.76 -18.56
C GLU A 67 -38.45 26.86 -18.92
N TYR A 68 -38.56 25.53 -18.76
CA TYR A 68 -37.49 24.58 -19.05
C TYR A 68 -37.63 23.90 -20.43
N LYS A 69 -38.74 24.12 -21.16
CA LYS A 69 -39.02 23.34 -22.37
C LYS A 69 -37.93 23.42 -23.43
N ASP A 70 -37.37 24.60 -23.65
CA ASP A 70 -36.33 24.79 -24.68
C ASP A 70 -35.01 24.12 -24.29
N ALA A 71 -34.57 24.30 -23.03
CA ALA A 71 -33.37 23.64 -22.50
C ALA A 71 -33.52 22.10 -22.46
N VAL A 72 -34.72 21.61 -22.14
CA VAL A 72 -35.05 20.18 -22.17
C VAL A 72 -35.04 19.64 -23.60
N ALA A 73 -35.58 20.38 -24.57
CA ALA A 73 -35.58 19.93 -25.96
C ALA A 73 -34.15 19.79 -26.51
N GLU A 74 -33.31 20.78 -26.25
CA GLU A 74 -31.89 20.76 -26.66
C GLU A 74 -31.14 19.58 -25.99
N ALA A 75 -31.25 19.43 -24.65
CA ALA A 75 -30.57 18.39 -23.94
C ALA A 75 -31.11 16.99 -24.29
N ARG A 76 -32.42 16.87 -24.59
CA ARG A 76 -33.04 15.62 -25.04
C ARG A 76 -32.54 15.18 -26.41
N MET A 77 -32.34 16.13 -27.34
CA MET A 77 -31.80 15.85 -28.67
C MET A 77 -30.39 15.25 -28.54
N ALA A 78 -29.52 15.87 -27.74
CA ALA A 78 -28.18 15.35 -27.49
C ALA A 78 -28.19 13.95 -26.81
N LEU A 79 -29.20 13.67 -25.96
CA LEU A 79 -29.37 12.35 -25.35
C LEU A 79 -29.81 11.29 -26.37
N ILE A 80 -30.68 11.64 -27.32
CA ILE A 80 -31.14 10.74 -28.40
C ILE A 80 -29.99 10.43 -29.35
N GLU A 81 -29.20 11.44 -29.73
CA GLU A 81 -27.99 11.26 -30.55
C GLU A 81 -27.02 10.28 -29.87
N ALA A 82 -26.77 10.49 -28.58
CA ALA A 82 -25.92 9.60 -27.79
C ALA A 82 -26.45 8.15 -27.76
N ALA A 83 -27.75 7.96 -27.62
CA ALA A 83 -28.37 6.62 -27.64
C ALA A 83 -28.27 5.96 -29.04
N ALA A 84 -28.42 6.73 -30.10
CA ALA A 84 -28.32 6.24 -31.48
C ALA A 84 -26.91 5.68 -31.78
N GLU A 85 -25.86 6.28 -31.22
CA GLU A 85 -24.48 5.81 -31.40
C GLU A 85 -24.20 4.43 -30.74
N GLY A 86 -25.10 3.94 -29.88
CA GLY A 86 -24.93 2.63 -29.20
C GLY A 86 -25.13 1.41 -30.11
N GLU A 87 -25.87 1.54 -31.21
CA GLU A 87 -26.17 0.46 -32.15
C GLU A 87 -26.34 1.00 -33.57
N ASP A 88 -25.68 0.41 -34.57
CA ASP A 88 -25.71 0.87 -35.97
C ASP A 88 -27.14 1.01 -36.52
N THR A 89 -28.03 0.07 -36.17
CA THR A 89 -29.45 0.10 -36.59
C THR A 89 -30.22 1.29 -36.03
N LEU A 90 -29.90 1.71 -34.79
CA LEU A 90 -30.49 2.89 -34.17
C LEU A 90 -29.94 4.18 -34.80
N LEU A 91 -28.66 4.19 -35.17
CA LEU A 91 -28.03 5.32 -35.83
C LEU A 91 -28.63 5.55 -37.22
N GLU A 92 -28.77 4.48 -38.04
CA GLU A 92 -29.43 4.55 -39.35
C GLU A 92 -30.85 5.11 -39.25
N LYS A 93 -31.64 4.58 -38.33
CA LYS A 93 -33.00 5.02 -38.09
C LYS A 93 -33.08 6.49 -37.66
N TYR A 94 -32.20 6.89 -36.74
CA TYR A 94 -32.15 8.29 -36.29
C TYR A 94 -31.79 9.25 -37.43
N LEU A 95 -30.85 8.87 -38.29
CA LEU A 95 -30.48 9.68 -39.47
C LEU A 95 -31.63 9.79 -40.50
N GLU A 96 -32.49 8.77 -40.61
CA GLU A 96 -33.62 8.78 -41.53
C GLU A 96 -34.83 9.52 -40.95
N THR A 97 -35.16 9.32 -39.68
CA THR A 97 -36.42 9.78 -39.07
C THR A 97 -36.28 10.94 -38.09
N GLY A 98 -35.05 11.14 -37.53
CA GLY A 98 -34.78 12.10 -36.46
C GLY A 98 -35.31 11.70 -35.09
N GLU A 99 -35.91 10.48 -34.93
CA GLU A 99 -36.56 10.06 -33.71
C GLU A 99 -36.28 8.58 -33.37
N LEU A 100 -36.26 8.28 -32.08
CA LEU A 100 -36.25 6.94 -31.54
C LEU A 100 -37.45 6.73 -30.64
N SER A 101 -38.05 5.53 -30.67
CA SER A 101 -39.06 5.15 -29.68
C SER A 101 -38.47 5.08 -28.28
N GLN A 102 -39.32 5.06 -27.24
CA GLN A 102 -38.84 5.01 -25.86
C GLN A 102 -38.05 3.72 -25.56
N GLU A 103 -38.47 2.59 -26.16
CA GLU A 103 -37.78 1.31 -26.01
C GLU A 103 -36.40 1.33 -26.69
N GLU A 104 -36.32 1.87 -27.89
CA GLU A 104 -35.07 2.02 -28.63
C GLU A 104 -34.12 2.97 -27.93
N LEU A 105 -34.63 4.08 -27.40
CA LEU A 105 -33.84 5.01 -26.60
C LEU A 105 -33.22 4.34 -25.38
N LEU A 106 -34.05 3.62 -24.59
CA LEU A 106 -33.56 2.91 -23.40
C LEU A 106 -32.52 1.84 -23.77
N ARG A 107 -32.75 1.08 -24.86
CA ARG A 107 -31.81 0.08 -25.36
C ARG A 107 -30.47 0.74 -25.75
N GLY A 108 -30.50 1.77 -26.59
CA GLY A 108 -29.27 2.47 -27.01
C GLY A 108 -28.52 3.11 -25.85
N LEU A 109 -29.22 3.78 -24.90
CA LEU A 109 -28.59 4.34 -23.71
C LEU A 109 -27.94 3.27 -22.84
N ARG A 110 -28.58 2.09 -22.72
CA ARG A 110 -28.03 0.97 -21.96
C ARG A 110 -26.76 0.43 -22.61
N ASP A 111 -26.74 0.25 -23.92
CA ASP A 111 -25.58 -0.25 -24.66
C ASP A 111 -24.39 0.71 -24.55
N VAL A 112 -24.65 2.02 -24.63
CA VAL A 112 -23.64 3.05 -24.47
C VAL A 112 -23.08 3.11 -23.05
N VAL A 113 -23.94 2.95 -22.02
CA VAL A 113 -23.51 2.87 -20.62
C VAL A 113 -22.70 1.59 -20.37
N LEU A 114 -23.12 0.46 -20.95
CA LEU A 114 -22.44 -0.82 -20.82
C LEU A 114 -21.06 -0.83 -21.47
N SER A 115 -20.94 -0.22 -22.65
CA SER A 115 -19.64 -0.10 -23.37
C SER A 115 -18.69 0.90 -22.70
N GLY A 116 -19.22 1.81 -21.86
CA GLY A 116 -18.42 2.88 -21.24
C GLY A 116 -18.09 4.03 -22.20
N ALA A 117 -18.77 4.13 -23.35
CA ALA A 117 -18.54 5.19 -24.34
C ALA A 117 -18.88 6.58 -23.82
N PHE A 118 -19.84 6.69 -22.88
CA PHE A 118 -20.22 7.94 -22.24
C PHE A 118 -20.24 7.86 -20.71
N ILE A 119 -20.10 9.05 -20.12
CA ILE A 119 -20.33 9.27 -18.68
C ILE A 119 -21.74 9.88 -18.55
N PRO A 120 -22.75 9.14 -18.00
CA PRO A 120 -24.08 9.68 -17.76
C PRO A 120 -24.06 10.66 -16.57
N VAL A 121 -24.64 11.85 -16.76
CA VAL A 121 -24.69 12.87 -15.71
C VAL A 121 -26.10 12.98 -15.14
N PHE A 122 -26.20 12.75 -13.85
CA PHE A 122 -27.40 12.89 -13.03
C PHE A 122 -27.28 14.04 -12.05
N VAL A 123 -28.42 14.48 -11.52
CA VAL A 123 -28.54 15.64 -10.63
C VAL A 123 -29.15 15.21 -9.30
N ALA A 124 -28.61 15.67 -8.18
CA ALA A 124 -29.17 15.38 -6.85
C ALA A 124 -28.86 16.43 -5.78
N ALA A 125 -29.65 16.44 -4.72
CA ALA A 125 -29.34 17.00 -3.43
C ALA A 125 -29.60 15.94 -2.35
N ALA A 126 -28.69 14.99 -2.24
CA ALA A 126 -28.87 13.77 -1.46
C ALA A 126 -29.11 14.03 0.04
N GLY A 127 -28.55 15.13 0.61
CA GLY A 127 -28.80 15.51 2.00
C GLY A 127 -30.27 15.87 2.32
N HIS A 128 -31.06 16.21 1.30
CA HIS A 128 -32.48 16.49 1.39
C HIS A 128 -33.33 15.52 0.55
N GLU A 129 -32.76 14.39 0.17
CA GLU A 129 -33.37 13.30 -0.62
C GLU A 129 -33.94 13.71 -1.98
N LYS A 130 -33.59 14.91 -2.48
CA LYS A 130 -34.06 15.41 -3.79
C LYS A 130 -33.30 14.76 -4.94
N GLY A 131 -34.03 14.25 -5.94
CA GLY A 131 -33.48 13.59 -7.12
C GLY A 131 -33.00 12.15 -6.91
N LEU A 132 -33.16 11.57 -5.72
CA LEU A 132 -32.65 10.21 -5.45
C LEU A 132 -33.53 9.11 -6.07
N ALA A 133 -34.87 9.21 -6.01
CA ALA A 133 -35.72 8.18 -6.58
C ALA A 133 -35.52 8.03 -8.10
N PRO A 134 -35.52 9.10 -8.93
CA PRO A 134 -35.18 8.99 -10.35
C PRO A 134 -33.77 8.45 -10.61
N LEU A 135 -32.79 8.81 -9.80
CA LEU A 135 -31.41 8.27 -9.90
C LEU A 135 -31.38 6.76 -9.64
N LEU A 136 -32.07 6.27 -8.62
CA LEU A 136 -32.13 4.85 -8.31
C LEU A 136 -32.86 4.04 -9.41
N ASN A 137 -33.93 4.62 -9.98
CA ASN A 137 -34.61 4.01 -11.13
C ASN A 137 -33.66 3.92 -12.35
N ALA A 138 -32.92 5.00 -12.62
CA ALA A 138 -31.92 4.98 -13.70
C ALA A 138 -30.84 3.90 -13.51
N PHE A 139 -30.43 3.59 -12.28
CA PHE A 139 -29.51 2.46 -12.02
C PHE A 139 -30.15 1.11 -12.41
N VAL A 140 -31.44 0.91 -12.13
CA VAL A 140 -32.14 -0.32 -12.51
C VAL A 140 -32.33 -0.41 -14.02
N ASP A 141 -32.67 0.68 -14.66
CA ASP A 141 -33.03 0.69 -16.09
C ASP A 141 -31.82 0.69 -17.03
N LEU A 142 -30.72 1.33 -16.63
CA LEU A 142 -29.59 1.66 -17.54
C LEU A 142 -28.27 0.95 -17.19
N PHE A 143 -28.05 0.57 -15.91
CA PHE A 143 -26.79 -0.03 -15.52
C PHE A 143 -26.80 -1.56 -15.63
N PRO A 144 -25.69 -2.20 -16.03
CA PRO A 144 -25.66 -3.62 -16.24
C PRO A 144 -25.75 -4.41 -14.92
N SER A 145 -26.50 -5.49 -14.95
CA SER A 145 -26.47 -6.53 -13.92
C SER A 145 -25.15 -7.32 -14.00
N PRO A 146 -24.74 -8.03 -12.95
CA PRO A 146 -23.57 -8.92 -13.01
C PRO A 146 -23.58 -9.92 -14.18
N ALA A 147 -24.77 -10.40 -14.56
CA ALA A 147 -24.93 -11.36 -15.66
C ALA A 147 -24.64 -10.76 -17.06
N GLU A 148 -24.72 -9.45 -17.19
CA GLU A 148 -24.48 -8.69 -18.45
C GLU A 148 -23.06 -8.15 -18.55
N ARG A 149 -22.28 -8.26 -17.48
CA ARG A 149 -20.87 -7.84 -17.49
C ARG A 149 -19.99 -8.83 -18.26
N PRO A 150 -18.88 -8.36 -18.86
CA PRO A 150 -17.89 -9.25 -19.47
C PRO A 150 -17.41 -10.33 -18.48
N ALA A 151 -17.02 -11.47 -19.04
CA ALA A 151 -16.45 -12.56 -18.24
C ALA A 151 -15.18 -12.09 -17.50
N VAL A 152 -15.00 -12.57 -16.28
CA VAL A 152 -13.81 -12.34 -15.47
C VAL A 152 -12.80 -13.45 -15.76
N THR A 153 -11.56 -13.10 -16.09
CA THR A 153 -10.48 -14.07 -16.24
C THR A 153 -9.99 -14.53 -14.87
N ALA A 154 -9.99 -15.84 -14.63
CA ALA A 154 -9.41 -16.46 -13.45
C ALA A 154 -8.32 -17.44 -13.86
N GLN A 155 -7.26 -17.57 -13.06
CA GLN A 155 -6.21 -18.55 -13.24
C GLN A 155 -6.70 -19.90 -12.73
N GLY A 156 -6.86 -20.86 -13.66
CA GLY A 156 -7.15 -22.27 -13.37
C GLY A 156 -5.89 -23.12 -13.30
N LYS A 157 -6.06 -24.41 -13.01
CA LYS A 157 -4.94 -25.36 -12.94
C LYS A 157 -4.24 -25.55 -14.30
N ASP A 158 -4.99 -25.55 -15.38
CA ASP A 158 -4.51 -25.86 -16.73
C ASP A 158 -4.41 -24.61 -17.63
N GLY A 159 -4.60 -23.42 -17.07
CA GLY A 159 -4.55 -22.13 -17.77
C GLY A 159 -5.71 -21.21 -17.35
N ASP A 160 -5.82 -20.08 -18.05
CA ASP A 160 -6.83 -19.08 -17.76
C ASP A 160 -8.25 -19.56 -18.16
N GLU A 161 -9.22 -19.32 -17.30
CA GLU A 161 -10.63 -19.61 -17.49
C GLU A 161 -11.48 -18.33 -17.45
N LEU A 162 -12.47 -18.25 -18.34
CA LEU A 162 -13.41 -17.13 -18.41
C LEU A 162 -14.67 -17.44 -17.58
N LEU A 163 -14.86 -16.69 -16.50
CA LEU A 163 -15.98 -16.85 -15.57
C LEU A 163 -17.08 -15.84 -15.86
N THR A 164 -18.28 -16.31 -16.13
CA THR A 164 -19.49 -15.48 -16.23
C THR A 164 -20.36 -15.64 -14.98
N ALA A 165 -21.10 -14.61 -14.61
CA ALA A 165 -21.95 -14.64 -13.42
C ALA A 165 -23.22 -15.46 -13.69
N LYS A 166 -23.09 -16.80 -13.64
CA LYS A 166 -24.18 -17.78 -13.79
C LYS A 166 -24.07 -18.84 -12.69
N ASP A 167 -25.20 -19.19 -12.09
CA ASP A 167 -25.27 -20.17 -10.98
C ASP A 167 -24.81 -21.57 -11.36
N GLY A 168 -24.98 -21.97 -12.62
CA GLY A 168 -24.60 -23.30 -13.11
C GLY A 168 -23.11 -23.46 -13.44
N ASN A 169 -22.33 -22.40 -13.32
CA ASN A 169 -20.87 -22.41 -13.59
C ASN A 169 -20.09 -22.89 -12.35
N PRO A 170 -18.80 -23.24 -12.52
CA PRO A 170 -17.90 -23.52 -11.40
C PRO A 170 -17.90 -22.38 -10.38
N LEU A 171 -17.88 -22.73 -9.08
CA LEU A 171 -17.92 -21.76 -8.00
C LEU A 171 -16.58 -21.04 -7.85
N ALA A 172 -16.62 -19.72 -7.91
CA ALA A 172 -15.49 -18.84 -7.62
C ALA A 172 -15.97 -17.63 -6.82
N LEU A 173 -15.37 -17.44 -5.65
CA LEU A 173 -15.58 -16.28 -4.79
C LEU A 173 -14.32 -15.41 -4.80
N TYR A 174 -14.51 -14.10 -4.78
CA TYR A 174 -13.42 -13.14 -4.58
C TYR A 174 -13.64 -12.37 -3.28
N VAL A 175 -12.66 -12.41 -2.38
CA VAL A 175 -12.66 -11.71 -1.10
C VAL A 175 -12.17 -10.28 -1.32
N TRP A 176 -13.08 -9.32 -1.34
CA TRP A 176 -12.75 -7.94 -1.64
C TRP A 176 -12.52 -7.08 -0.39
N LYS A 177 -12.93 -7.57 0.80
CA LYS A 177 -12.75 -6.85 2.07
C LYS A 177 -12.75 -7.79 3.26
N THR A 178 -11.89 -7.50 4.22
CA THR A 178 -11.92 -8.11 5.57
C THR A 178 -12.05 -7.01 6.61
N THR A 179 -12.84 -7.23 7.67
CA THR A 179 -12.94 -6.31 8.81
C THR A 179 -12.83 -7.07 10.11
N ALA A 180 -12.19 -6.47 11.10
CA ALA A 180 -12.19 -6.97 12.46
C ALA A 180 -13.36 -6.34 13.22
N ASP A 181 -14.38 -7.14 13.53
CA ASP A 181 -15.49 -6.72 14.39
C ASP A 181 -15.15 -7.05 15.86
N PRO A 182 -15.36 -6.12 16.82
CA PRO A 182 -15.03 -6.35 18.23
C PRO A 182 -15.79 -7.52 18.86
N PHE A 183 -16.98 -7.86 18.37
CA PHE A 183 -17.86 -8.88 18.95
C PHE A 183 -17.82 -10.19 18.16
N VAL A 184 -17.88 -10.11 16.84
CA VAL A 184 -17.94 -11.28 15.94
C VAL A 184 -16.54 -11.79 15.59
N GLY A 185 -15.54 -10.93 15.67
CA GLY A 185 -14.18 -11.18 15.23
C GLY A 185 -13.99 -10.84 13.76
N LYS A 186 -13.23 -11.66 13.02
CA LYS A 186 -12.97 -11.46 11.60
C LYS A 186 -14.24 -11.68 10.77
N VAL A 187 -14.68 -10.64 10.03
CA VAL A 187 -15.78 -10.70 9.06
C VAL A 187 -15.18 -10.53 7.67
N THR A 188 -15.44 -11.49 6.81
CA THR A 188 -14.93 -11.54 5.44
C THR A 188 -16.08 -11.26 4.47
N TYR A 189 -15.89 -10.23 3.64
CA TYR A 189 -16.80 -9.84 2.56
C TYR A 189 -16.29 -10.43 1.25
N PHE A 190 -17.17 -11.10 0.54
CA PHE A 190 -16.82 -11.68 -0.76
C PHE A 190 -17.92 -11.41 -1.80
N LYS A 191 -17.53 -11.42 -3.06
CA LYS A 191 -18.42 -11.43 -4.21
C LYS A 191 -18.39 -12.82 -4.84
N VAL A 192 -19.56 -13.35 -5.17
CA VAL A 192 -19.67 -14.56 -5.97
C VAL A 192 -19.44 -14.19 -7.43
N ILE A 193 -18.29 -14.56 -7.98
CA ILE A 193 -17.93 -14.26 -9.37
C ILE A 193 -18.67 -15.18 -10.33
N SER A 194 -18.74 -16.47 -10.00
CA SER A 194 -19.49 -17.48 -10.74
C SER A 194 -19.95 -18.59 -9.82
N GLY A 195 -20.93 -19.36 -10.24
CA GLY A 195 -21.49 -20.43 -9.45
C GLY A 195 -22.48 -19.96 -8.38
N MET A 196 -23.00 -20.88 -7.59
CA MET A 196 -23.93 -20.66 -6.49
C MET A 196 -23.36 -21.22 -5.20
N LEU A 197 -23.39 -20.43 -4.14
CA LEU A 197 -22.86 -20.79 -2.85
C LEU A 197 -23.98 -21.08 -1.85
N ASN A 198 -23.93 -22.26 -1.21
CA ASN A 198 -24.80 -22.63 -0.10
C ASN A 198 -24.08 -22.51 1.23
N THR A 199 -24.81 -22.36 2.34
CA THR A 199 -24.25 -22.36 3.68
C THR A 199 -23.65 -23.72 4.07
N ASP A 200 -22.74 -23.73 5.05
CA ASP A 200 -22.12 -24.92 5.65
C ASP A 200 -21.33 -25.80 4.67
N ILE A 201 -20.64 -25.18 3.72
CA ILE A 201 -19.75 -25.90 2.81
C ILE A 201 -18.27 -25.64 3.13
N HIS A 202 -17.43 -26.51 2.58
CA HIS A 202 -15.96 -26.39 2.61
C HIS A 202 -15.48 -25.89 1.26
N LEU A 203 -14.67 -24.85 1.25
CA LEU A 203 -14.04 -24.31 0.06
C LEU A 203 -12.51 -24.30 0.21
N TRP A 204 -11.85 -24.27 -0.90
CA TRP A 204 -10.40 -24.22 -0.98
C TRP A 204 -9.91 -22.81 -1.25
N ASN A 205 -8.91 -22.36 -0.50
CA ASN A 205 -8.15 -21.13 -0.78
C ASN A 205 -6.87 -21.51 -1.53
N PRO A 206 -6.79 -21.28 -2.85
CA PRO A 206 -5.63 -21.68 -3.65
C PRO A 206 -4.34 -20.93 -3.25
N ALA A 207 -4.45 -19.65 -2.91
CA ALA A 207 -3.30 -18.82 -2.54
C ALA A 207 -2.65 -19.26 -1.22
N LYS A 208 -3.44 -19.78 -0.29
CA LYS A 208 -2.98 -20.26 1.04
C LYS A 208 -2.81 -21.78 1.10
N ASN A 209 -3.22 -22.49 0.04
CA ASN A 209 -3.24 -23.96 -0.02
C ASN A 209 -3.96 -24.58 1.19
N ALA A 210 -5.12 -24.05 1.55
CA ALA A 210 -5.85 -24.39 2.76
C ALA A 210 -7.37 -24.52 2.52
N GLU A 211 -8.01 -25.35 3.34
CA GLU A 211 -9.46 -25.52 3.33
C GLU A 211 -10.10 -24.58 4.35
N GLU A 212 -11.18 -23.91 3.95
CA GLU A 212 -11.99 -23.03 4.79
C GLU A 212 -13.42 -23.53 4.90
N ARG A 213 -13.97 -23.53 6.11
CA ARG A 213 -15.37 -23.83 6.34
C ARG A 213 -16.19 -22.55 6.38
N LEU A 214 -17.14 -22.41 5.46
CA LEU A 214 -18.09 -21.29 5.41
C LEU A 214 -19.36 -21.65 6.20
N ALA A 215 -19.32 -21.34 7.48
CA ALA A 215 -20.45 -21.56 8.39
C ALA A 215 -21.26 -20.25 8.55
N GLY A 216 -22.50 -20.25 8.05
CA GLY A 216 -23.40 -19.11 8.18
C GLY A 216 -23.09 -17.99 7.16
N LEU A 217 -23.93 -17.89 6.14
CA LEU A 217 -23.89 -16.81 5.15
C LEU A 217 -24.81 -15.68 5.58
N HIS A 218 -24.34 -14.43 5.40
CA HIS A 218 -25.12 -13.25 5.73
C HIS A 218 -25.05 -12.21 4.61
N LEU A 219 -26.15 -11.49 4.42
CA LEU A 219 -26.18 -10.22 3.69
C LEU A 219 -26.04 -9.09 4.69
N GLN A 220 -25.11 -8.18 4.44
CA GLN A 220 -24.89 -7.03 5.31
C GLN A 220 -25.84 -5.89 4.93
N ARG A 221 -26.66 -5.45 5.89
CA ARG A 221 -27.58 -4.33 5.75
C ARG A 221 -27.25 -3.28 6.82
N GLY A 222 -26.36 -2.36 6.50
CA GLY A 222 -25.79 -1.44 7.50
C GLY A 222 -25.10 -2.19 8.65
N LYS A 223 -25.61 -2.10 9.87
CA LYS A 223 -25.12 -2.85 11.04
C LYS A 223 -25.77 -4.24 11.20
N GLU A 224 -26.86 -4.50 10.50
CA GLU A 224 -27.62 -5.74 10.57
C GLU A 224 -27.01 -6.80 9.66
N GLN A 225 -26.91 -8.03 10.17
CA GLN A 225 -26.52 -9.22 9.41
C GLN A 225 -27.75 -10.09 9.18
N VAL A 226 -28.22 -10.16 7.94
CA VAL A 226 -29.38 -10.97 7.56
C VAL A 226 -28.89 -12.35 7.11
N ALA A 227 -29.21 -13.40 7.87
CA ALA A 227 -28.80 -14.75 7.53
C ALA A 227 -29.52 -15.24 6.26
N VAL A 228 -28.79 -15.86 5.35
CA VAL A 228 -29.28 -16.45 4.12
C VAL A 228 -28.76 -17.88 3.96
N LYS A 229 -29.48 -18.72 3.24
CA LYS A 229 -29.07 -20.11 2.98
C LYS A 229 -28.22 -20.23 1.72
N THR A 230 -28.50 -19.37 0.76
CA THR A 230 -27.88 -19.43 -0.58
C THR A 230 -27.58 -18.01 -1.04
N VAL A 231 -26.49 -17.84 -1.77
CA VAL A 231 -26.13 -16.62 -2.51
C VAL A 231 -25.76 -17.00 -3.95
N HIS A 232 -26.14 -16.15 -4.88
CA HIS A 232 -26.09 -16.38 -6.32
C HIS A 232 -24.89 -15.68 -6.97
N ALA A 233 -24.57 -16.06 -8.20
CA ALA A 233 -23.56 -15.40 -8.99
C ALA A 233 -23.83 -13.89 -9.12
N GLY A 234 -22.85 -13.07 -8.75
CA GLY A 234 -22.96 -11.61 -8.69
C GLY A 234 -23.29 -11.04 -7.32
N ASP A 235 -23.79 -11.84 -6.39
CA ASP A 235 -24.10 -11.40 -5.03
C ASP A 235 -22.85 -11.06 -4.22
N ILE A 236 -23.03 -10.12 -3.28
CA ILE A 236 -22.05 -9.79 -2.24
C ILE A 236 -22.60 -10.30 -0.91
N ALA A 237 -21.81 -11.12 -0.24
CA ALA A 237 -22.17 -11.68 1.06
C ALA A 237 -21.01 -11.63 2.05
N THR A 238 -21.28 -12.00 3.29
CA THR A 238 -20.31 -12.07 4.37
C THR A 238 -20.30 -13.42 5.05
N VAL A 239 -19.13 -13.80 5.52
CA VAL A 239 -18.92 -14.94 6.42
C VAL A 239 -17.97 -14.51 7.53
N SER A 240 -18.16 -15.11 8.72
CA SER A 240 -17.31 -14.79 9.87
C SER A 240 -16.31 -15.91 10.16
N LYS A 241 -15.19 -15.55 10.78
CA LYS A 241 -14.22 -16.48 11.39
C LYS A 241 -13.49 -17.41 10.40
N LEU A 242 -13.27 -16.99 9.16
CA LEU A 242 -12.34 -17.69 8.28
C LEU A 242 -10.92 -17.62 8.88
N ALA A 243 -10.22 -18.77 8.85
CA ALA A 243 -8.95 -18.93 9.59
C ALA A 243 -7.77 -18.24 8.90
N VAL A 244 -7.60 -18.48 7.60
CA VAL A 244 -6.41 -18.04 6.85
C VAL A 244 -6.72 -17.05 5.72
N THR A 245 -7.98 -16.97 5.29
CA THR A 245 -8.41 -16.15 4.15
C THR A 245 -8.35 -14.67 4.50
N VAL A 246 -7.76 -13.87 3.61
CA VAL A 246 -7.62 -12.41 3.73
C VAL A 246 -8.16 -11.69 2.49
N THR A 247 -8.19 -10.37 2.52
CA THR A 247 -8.56 -9.54 1.37
C THR A 247 -7.64 -9.84 0.17
N GLY A 248 -8.23 -10.00 -1.01
CA GLY A 248 -7.53 -10.36 -2.26
C GLY A 248 -7.52 -11.86 -2.54
N ASP A 249 -7.84 -12.71 -1.57
CA ASP A 249 -7.88 -14.15 -1.78
C ASP A 249 -9.12 -14.58 -2.58
N SER A 250 -8.99 -15.73 -3.25
CA SER A 250 -10.11 -16.45 -3.88
C SER A 250 -10.47 -17.69 -3.09
N LEU A 251 -11.76 -18.07 -3.14
CA LEU A 251 -12.26 -19.34 -2.61
C LEU A 251 -13.03 -20.08 -3.71
N CYS A 252 -12.75 -21.37 -3.88
CA CYS A 252 -13.30 -22.19 -4.95
C CYS A 252 -13.51 -23.65 -4.49
N ASP A 253 -14.03 -24.50 -5.38
CA ASP A 253 -14.05 -25.94 -5.16
C ASP A 253 -12.61 -26.50 -5.21
N LYS A 254 -12.27 -27.41 -4.31
CA LYS A 254 -10.96 -28.06 -4.24
C LYS A 254 -10.61 -28.87 -5.52
N ASN A 255 -11.62 -29.37 -6.21
CA ASN A 255 -11.43 -30.14 -7.44
C ASN A 255 -11.37 -29.25 -8.68
N HIS A 256 -11.74 -27.98 -8.57
CA HIS A 256 -11.70 -26.99 -9.65
C HIS A 256 -11.08 -25.71 -9.12
N LEU A 257 -9.76 -25.66 -9.13
CA LEU A 257 -8.99 -24.54 -8.59
C LEU A 257 -9.12 -23.31 -9.49
N LEU A 258 -9.62 -22.22 -8.93
CA LEU A 258 -9.81 -20.94 -9.62
C LEU A 258 -9.27 -19.81 -8.73
N MET A 259 -8.42 -18.97 -9.30
CA MET A 259 -7.86 -17.79 -8.63
C MET A 259 -8.18 -16.54 -9.45
N VAL A 260 -9.02 -15.69 -8.90
CA VAL A 260 -9.34 -14.37 -9.48
C VAL A 260 -8.20 -13.43 -9.14
N PRO A 261 -7.58 -12.72 -10.11
CA PRO A 261 -6.48 -11.82 -9.84
C PRO A 261 -6.94 -10.66 -8.94
N ALA A 262 -6.14 -10.38 -7.92
CA ALA A 262 -6.34 -9.21 -7.08
C ALA A 262 -5.95 -7.93 -7.81
N PRO A 263 -6.59 -6.78 -7.55
CA PRO A 263 -6.15 -5.50 -8.07
C PRO A 263 -4.79 -5.12 -7.48
N GLU A 264 -4.02 -4.37 -8.25
CA GLU A 264 -2.79 -3.77 -7.76
C GLU A 264 -3.13 -2.60 -6.83
N TYR A 265 -2.61 -2.65 -5.61
CA TYR A 265 -2.77 -1.59 -4.63
C TYR A 265 -1.58 -0.61 -4.70
N PRO A 266 -1.80 0.70 -4.43
CA PRO A 266 -0.69 1.64 -4.35
C PRO A 266 0.28 1.26 -3.24
N GLY A 267 1.57 1.42 -3.51
CA GLY A 267 2.64 1.12 -2.55
C GLY A 267 2.56 2.01 -1.31
N ALA A 268 2.94 1.44 -0.18
CA ALA A 268 3.00 2.14 1.11
C ALA A 268 4.32 2.92 1.20
N LEU A 269 4.30 4.22 0.97
CA LEU A 269 5.49 5.07 0.82
C LEU A 269 5.78 5.97 2.02
N TYR A 270 4.78 6.21 2.86
CA TYR A 270 4.94 7.00 4.08
C TYR A 270 5.15 6.07 5.27
N GLN A 271 6.24 6.26 6.00
CA GLN A 271 6.68 5.39 7.08
C GLN A 271 6.74 6.13 8.40
N VAL A 272 6.34 5.47 9.47
CA VAL A 272 6.50 5.96 10.85
C VAL A 272 6.96 4.82 11.77
N ALA A 273 7.75 5.16 12.76
CA ALA A 273 8.04 4.27 13.88
C ALA A 273 6.90 4.32 14.88
N ILE A 274 6.45 3.14 15.35
CA ILE A 274 5.35 3.00 16.29
C ILE A 274 5.90 2.69 17.69
N HIS A 275 5.40 3.43 18.66
CA HIS A 275 5.66 3.22 20.08
C HIS A 275 4.36 3.02 20.86
N PRO A 276 4.36 2.20 21.93
CA PRO A 276 3.19 2.09 22.80
C PRO A 276 2.96 3.38 23.58
N LYS A 277 1.71 3.80 23.75
CA LYS A 277 1.36 4.91 24.62
C LYS A 277 1.50 4.57 26.10
N SER A 278 1.35 3.29 26.44
CA SER A 278 1.52 2.75 27.78
C SER A 278 2.19 1.37 27.74
N GLN A 279 2.77 0.93 28.86
CA GLN A 279 3.37 -0.41 28.95
C GLN A 279 2.34 -1.54 28.71
N ALA A 280 1.07 -1.32 29.08
CA ALA A 280 -0.02 -2.25 28.81
C ALA A 280 -0.35 -2.40 27.32
N ASP A 281 -0.02 -1.41 26.49
CA ASP A 281 -0.24 -1.43 25.04
C ASP A 281 0.88 -2.18 24.31
N ALA A 282 2.09 -2.29 24.90
CA ALA A 282 3.27 -2.85 24.24
C ALA A 282 3.03 -4.26 23.66
N ALA A 283 2.45 -5.16 24.45
CA ALA A 283 2.16 -6.52 24.01
C ALA A 283 1.06 -6.61 22.95
N LYS A 284 0.28 -5.55 22.75
CA LYS A 284 -0.86 -5.50 21.83
C LYS A 284 -0.52 -4.87 20.49
N ILE A 285 0.65 -4.23 20.32
CA ILE A 285 1.05 -3.53 19.08
C ILE A 285 0.98 -4.47 17.87
N SER A 286 1.77 -5.54 17.89
CA SER A 286 1.87 -6.46 16.74
C SER A 286 0.53 -7.08 16.33
N PRO A 287 -0.30 -7.63 17.25
CA PRO A 287 -1.63 -8.11 16.88
C PRO A 287 -2.55 -7.04 16.32
N THR A 288 -2.46 -5.79 16.83
CA THR A 288 -3.28 -4.67 16.34
C THR A 288 -2.87 -4.24 14.94
N LEU A 289 -1.56 -4.07 14.69
CA LEU A 289 -1.04 -3.71 13.38
C LEU A 289 -1.37 -4.79 12.33
N THR A 290 -1.23 -6.07 12.68
CA THR A 290 -1.63 -7.17 11.80
C THR A 290 -3.10 -7.07 11.40
N ARG A 291 -4.01 -6.82 12.35
CA ARG A 291 -5.44 -6.67 12.05
C ARG A 291 -5.73 -5.44 11.19
N LEU A 292 -5.04 -4.31 11.41
CA LEU A 292 -5.19 -3.13 10.58
C LEU A 292 -4.75 -3.39 9.14
N CYS A 293 -3.64 -4.10 8.94
CA CYS A 293 -3.15 -4.49 7.62
C CYS A 293 -4.03 -5.54 6.93
N GLU A 294 -4.71 -6.42 7.69
CA GLU A 294 -5.72 -7.31 7.13
C GLU A 294 -6.97 -6.57 6.63
N GLU A 295 -7.32 -5.44 7.27
CA GLU A 295 -8.44 -4.59 6.84
C GLU A 295 -8.10 -3.68 5.67
N ASP A 296 -6.83 -3.29 5.52
CA ASP A 296 -6.37 -2.30 4.56
C ASP A 296 -5.06 -2.77 3.90
N MET A 297 -5.17 -3.23 2.66
CA MET A 297 -4.06 -3.78 1.88
C MET A 297 -2.99 -2.74 1.50
N THR A 298 -3.27 -1.46 1.72
CA THR A 298 -2.32 -0.36 1.51
C THR A 298 -1.53 0.00 2.76
N LEU A 299 -1.81 -0.69 3.89
CA LEU A 299 -1.00 -0.66 5.09
C LEU A 299 -0.07 -1.88 5.15
N SER A 300 1.14 -1.67 5.60
CA SER A 300 2.07 -2.75 5.95
C SER A 300 2.86 -2.39 7.21
N TRP A 301 3.35 -3.40 7.91
CA TRP A 301 4.19 -3.19 9.06
C TRP A 301 5.28 -4.25 9.15
N HIS A 302 6.43 -3.89 9.72
CA HIS A 302 7.52 -4.81 10.01
C HIS A 302 8.34 -4.33 11.21
N ASN A 303 9.14 -5.22 11.78
CA ASN A 303 10.17 -4.84 12.73
C ASN A 303 11.47 -4.62 11.96
N GLU A 304 12.08 -3.44 12.11
CA GLU A 304 13.38 -3.13 11.53
C GLU A 304 14.49 -3.60 12.49
N PRO A 305 15.25 -4.66 12.13
CA PRO A 305 16.21 -5.27 13.05
C PRO A 305 17.36 -4.33 13.43
N SER A 306 17.82 -3.50 12.50
CA SER A 306 18.97 -2.61 12.67
C SER A 306 18.70 -1.44 13.62
N THR A 307 17.44 -0.96 13.67
CA THR A 307 17.03 0.16 14.53
C THR A 307 16.17 -0.27 15.72
N HIS A 308 15.79 -1.55 15.78
CA HIS A 308 14.87 -2.12 16.77
C HIS A 308 13.54 -1.36 16.86
N GLN A 309 13.04 -0.88 15.72
CA GLN A 309 11.78 -0.16 15.64
C GLN A 309 10.70 -0.98 14.96
N THR A 310 9.47 -0.83 15.43
CA THR A 310 8.28 -1.30 14.70
C THR A 310 7.87 -0.21 13.72
N ILE A 311 7.95 -0.50 12.43
CA ILE A 311 7.62 0.45 11.35
C ILE A 311 6.23 0.15 10.81
N LEU A 312 5.38 1.16 10.75
CA LEU A 312 4.10 1.15 10.04
C LEU A 312 4.22 1.98 8.78
N GLN A 313 3.78 1.43 7.66
CA GLN A 313 3.84 2.06 6.35
C GLN A 313 2.44 2.22 5.77
N GLY A 314 2.20 3.32 5.06
CA GLY A 314 0.94 3.62 4.38
C GLY A 314 1.14 4.60 3.23
N VAL A 315 0.08 4.93 2.51
CA VAL A 315 0.13 5.79 1.33
C VAL A 315 0.34 7.28 1.66
N GLY A 316 0.27 7.67 2.92
CA GLY A 316 0.50 9.06 3.36
C GLY A 316 0.22 9.27 4.85
N GLU A 317 0.55 10.48 5.33
CA GLU A 317 0.46 10.87 6.72
C GLU A 317 -0.96 10.70 7.30
N GLN A 318 -1.98 11.25 6.64
CA GLN A 318 -3.37 11.13 7.07
C GLN A 318 -3.85 9.68 7.10
N HIS A 319 -3.34 8.83 6.20
CA HIS A 319 -3.67 7.41 6.20
C HIS A 319 -3.17 6.72 7.48
N ILE A 320 -1.94 7.02 7.89
CA ILE A 320 -1.37 6.52 9.15
C ILE A 320 -2.14 7.07 10.36
N GLU A 321 -2.49 8.36 10.37
CA GLU A 321 -3.31 8.93 11.44
C GLU A 321 -4.66 8.21 11.58
N VAL A 322 -5.35 7.95 10.46
CA VAL A 322 -6.59 7.19 10.46
C VAL A 322 -6.38 5.77 10.99
N ALA A 323 -5.28 5.10 10.62
CA ALA A 323 -4.95 3.77 11.13
C ALA A 323 -4.75 3.77 12.66
N ILE A 324 -4.03 4.77 13.19
CA ILE A 324 -3.82 4.96 14.64
C ILE A 324 -5.15 5.23 15.36
N HIS A 325 -5.99 6.11 14.81
CA HIS A 325 -7.34 6.35 15.37
C HIS A 325 -8.18 5.07 15.38
N ARG A 326 -8.09 4.23 14.33
CA ARG A 326 -8.76 2.93 14.29
C ARG A 326 -8.22 1.97 15.34
N ALA A 327 -6.88 1.94 15.58
CA ALA A 327 -6.27 1.16 16.65
C ALA A 327 -6.88 1.51 18.01
N GLN A 328 -7.00 2.79 18.32
CA GLN A 328 -7.60 3.27 19.57
C GLN A 328 -9.10 2.97 19.62
N ALA A 329 -9.85 3.27 18.57
CA ALA A 329 -11.32 3.17 18.58
C ALA A 329 -11.82 1.71 18.59
N LYS A 330 -11.18 0.82 17.80
CA LYS A 330 -11.61 -0.58 17.66
C LYS A 330 -10.96 -1.53 18.67
N PHE A 331 -9.66 -1.35 18.94
CA PHE A 331 -8.87 -2.30 19.72
C PHE A 331 -8.45 -1.77 21.08
N GLN A 332 -8.75 -0.49 21.36
CA GLN A 332 -8.38 0.20 22.61
C GLN A 332 -6.87 0.14 22.89
N VAL A 333 -6.06 0.29 21.83
CA VAL A 333 -4.60 0.31 21.88
C VAL A 333 -4.10 1.70 21.52
N GLY A 334 -3.40 2.33 22.47
CA GLY A 334 -2.78 3.63 22.27
C GLY A 334 -1.43 3.48 21.55
N LEU A 335 -1.31 4.14 20.39
CA LEU A 335 -0.09 4.17 19.59
C LEU A 335 0.43 5.59 19.46
N LEU A 336 1.72 5.78 19.58
CA LEU A 336 2.45 7.02 19.31
C LEU A 336 3.32 6.82 18.08
N THR A 337 3.47 7.87 17.27
CA THR A 337 4.34 7.89 16.11
C THR A 337 5.62 8.67 16.38
N ALA A 338 6.69 8.21 15.80
CA ALA A 338 7.97 8.92 15.73
C ALA A 338 8.54 8.81 14.30
N GLU A 339 9.50 9.65 14.00
CA GLU A 339 10.26 9.56 12.74
C GLU A 339 11.08 8.26 12.73
N PRO A 340 11.05 7.45 11.65
CA PRO A 340 11.88 6.25 11.55
C PRO A 340 13.36 6.60 11.59
N ARG A 341 14.15 5.78 12.26
CA ARG A 341 15.60 5.91 12.20
C ARG A 341 16.12 5.38 10.87
N VAL A 342 17.11 6.07 10.34
CA VAL A 342 17.83 5.58 9.16
C VAL A 342 18.75 4.44 9.59
N PRO A 343 18.73 3.27 8.93
CA PRO A 343 19.59 2.14 9.27
C PRO A 343 21.01 2.36 8.75
N TYR A 344 21.73 3.27 9.39
CA TYR A 344 23.15 3.50 9.10
C TYR A 344 23.98 2.25 9.44
N ARG A 345 25.09 2.08 8.74
CA ARG A 345 26.06 1.00 8.99
C ARG A 345 27.48 1.56 9.08
N GLU A 346 28.30 0.93 9.90
CA GLU A 346 29.74 1.18 9.88
C GLU A 346 30.44 0.29 8.83
N GLY A 347 31.54 0.76 8.32
CA GLY A 347 32.42 -0.03 7.47
C GLY A 347 33.84 0.52 7.46
N ILE A 348 34.71 -0.12 6.71
CA ILE A 348 36.12 0.20 6.60
C ILE A 348 36.53 0.48 5.17
N THR A 349 37.52 1.37 4.96
CA THR A 349 37.98 1.75 3.62
C THR A 349 39.30 1.13 3.22
N ARG A 350 40.10 0.63 4.16
CA ARG A 350 41.43 0.07 3.92
C ARG A 350 41.68 -1.16 4.79
N LYS A 351 42.71 -1.93 4.42
CA LYS A 351 43.18 -3.07 5.22
C LYS A 351 43.90 -2.56 6.46
N ALA A 352 43.72 -3.26 7.59
CA ALA A 352 44.47 -3.03 8.81
C ALA A 352 44.69 -4.35 9.55
N SER A 353 45.72 -4.38 10.39
CA SER A 353 46.01 -5.53 11.24
C SER A 353 46.20 -5.07 12.68
N ALA A 354 45.70 -5.84 13.61
CA ALA A 354 45.88 -5.55 15.03
C ALA A 354 46.07 -6.85 15.82
N GLN A 355 46.64 -6.66 17.00
CA GLN A 355 46.78 -7.75 17.98
C GLN A 355 46.27 -7.27 19.32
N TYR A 356 45.68 -8.20 20.09
CA TYR A 356 45.27 -7.92 21.45
C TYR A 356 45.55 -9.12 22.35
N ARG A 357 46.11 -8.85 23.56
CA ARG A 357 46.37 -9.84 24.58
C ARG A 357 45.44 -9.61 25.77
N HIS A 358 44.50 -10.52 25.99
CA HIS A 358 43.69 -10.56 27.21
C HIS A 358 44.45 -11.35 28.29
N LYS A 359 44.76 -10.71 29.42
CA LYS A 359 45.35 -11.34 30.60
C LYS A 359 44.65 -10.81 31.85
N LYS A 360 43.96 -11.72 32.59
CA LYS A 360 43.31 -11.37 33.83
C LYS A 360 43.68 -12.43 34.88
N GLN A 361 44.25 -11.95 35.99
CA GLN A 361 44.56 -12.80 37.16
C GLN A 361 43.81 -12.23 38.37
N SER A 362 42.81 -12.95 38.86
CA SER A 362 42.05 -12.59 40.06
C SER A 362 41.79 -13.87 40.87
N GLY A 363 42.71 -14.19 41.79
CA GLY A 363 42.61 -15.28 42.80
C GLY A 363 41.94 -16.56 42.29
N GLY A 364 42.69 -17.50 41.68
CA GLY A 364 42.18 -18.71 41.06
C GLY A 364 42.75 -18.93 39.65
N SER A 365 42.11 -19.79 38.82
CA SER A 365 42.56 -19.99 37.43
C SER A 365 42.45 -18.70 36.62
N GLY A 366 43.56 -18.25 36.03
CA GLY A 366 43.64 -17.02 35.19
C GLY A 366 42.83 -17.12 33.89
N GLN A 367 42.79 -16.00 33.16
CA GLN A 367 42.29 -15.92 31.78
C GLN A 367 43.40 -15.39 30.89
N PHE A 368 43.80 -16.14 29.88
CA PHE A 368 44.81 -15.74 28.92
C PHE A 368 44.32 -16.10 27.50
N GLY A 369 44.48 -15.14 26.58
CA GLY A 369 44.26 -15.32 25.15
C GLY A 369 44.86 -14.15 24.36
N GLU A 370 45.63 -14.45 23.32
CA GLU A 370 46.19 -13.45 22.42
C GLU A 370 45.76 -13.78 21.01
N VAL A 371 45.24 -12.77 20.30
CA VAL A 371 44.73 -12.89 18.94
C VAL A 371 45.37 -11.84 18.06
N HIS A 372 45.90 -12.28 16.92
CA HIS A 372 46.38 -11.42 15.84
C HIS A 372 45.46 -11.60 14.65
N LEU A 373 44.87 -10.51 14.18
CA LEU A 373 43.93 -10.53 13.06
C LEU A 373 44.22 -9.39 12.07
N ARG A 374 43.78 -9.62 10.86
CA ARG A 374 43.75 -8.66 9.77
C ARG A 374 42.32 -8.49 9.29
N ILE A 375 41.92 -7.26 9.01
CA ILE A 375 40.64 -6.94 8.42
C ILE A 375 40.82 -6.27 7.06
N GLU A 376 39.89 -6.49 6.16
CA GLU A 376 39.89 -5.88 4.83
C GLU A 376 38.45 -5.65 4.35
N PRO A 377 38.19 -4.59 3.54
CA PRO A 377 36.87 -4.37 2.92
C PRO A 377 36.45 -5.61 2.13
N TYR A 378 35.16 -5.97 2.23
CA TYR A 378 34.57 -7.13 1.57
C TYR A 378 33.21 -6.78 1.00
N HIS A 379 32.99 -6.99 -0.30
CA HIS A 379 31.80 -6.53 -1.01
C HIS A 379 30.88 -7.68 -1.46
N GLU A 380 31.29 -8.94 -1.26
CA GLU A 380 30.50 -10.10 -1.68
C GLU A 380 29.48 -10.53 -0.62
N ALA A 381 29.69 -10.15 0.66
CA ALA A 381 28.78 -10.40 1.78
C ALA A 381 29.07 -9.43 2.94
N ASP A 382 28.12 -9.30 3.87
CA ASP A 382 28.26 -8.44 5.05
C ASP A 382 29.45 -8.84 5.95
N PHE A 383 29.79 -10.13 6.02
CA PHE A 383 30.86 -10.65 6.85
C PHE A 383 31.45 -11.94 6.30
N LEU A 384 32.77 -12.03 6.31
CA LEU A 384 33.51 -13.26 6.05
C LEU A 384 34.57 -13.46 7.14
N PHE A 385 34.54 -14.62 7.81
CA PHE A 385 35.55 -15.03 8.76
C PHE A 385 36.44 -16.13 8.16
N ALA A 386 37.74 -15.95 8.22
CA ALA A 386 38.73 -16.88 7.70
C ALA A 386 39.90 -17.08 8.67
N ASP A 387 40.62 -18.16 8.56
CA ASP A 387 41.87 -18.41 9.27
C ASP A 387 43.04 -18.65 8.31
N GLU A 388 44.17 -18.09 8.63
CA GLU A 388 45.46 -18.32 7.98
C GLU A 388 46.52 -18.73 9.02
N LEU A 389 46.11 -19.52 10.04
CA LEU A 389 46.98 -19.97 11.09
C LEU A 389 48.10 -20.87 10.58
N VAL A 390 49.36 -20.51 10.89
CA VAL A 390 50.53 -21.31 10.57
C VAL A 390 51.21 -21.72 11.88
N GLY A 391 51.36 -23.05 12.09
CA GLY A 391 51.96 -23.59 13.30
C GLY A 391 50.96 -23.95 14.38
N MET A 392 51.44 -24.19 15.63
CA MET A 392 50.66 -24.67 16.76
C MET A 392 50.49 -23.61 17.89
N ASN A 393 50.67 -22.33 17.58
CA ASN A 393 50.60 -21.26 18.58
C ASN A 393 49.18 -21.00 19.11
N LEU A 394 48.18 -21.28 18.28
CA LEU A 394 46.77 -21.12 18.59
C LEU A 394 45.98 -22.32 18.06
N SER A 395 45.30 -23.01 18.94
CA SER A 395 44.41 -24.12 18.57
C SER A 395 43.19 -23.62 17.79
N LYS A 396 42.83 -24.32 16.72
CA LYS A 396 41.61 -24.04 15.93
C LYS A 396 40.32 -24.11 16.76
N SER A 397 40.33 -24.78 17.92
CA SER A 397 39.20 -24.83 18.85
C SER A 397 38.79 -23.47 19.40
N TYR A 398 39.69 -22.48 19.36
CA TYR A 398 39.43 -21.11 19.82
C TYR A 398 38.90 -20.18 18.72
N LEU A 399 38.89 -20.60 17.44
CA LEU A 399 38.34 -19.80 16.35
C LEU A 399 36.84 -19.46 16.54
N PRO A 400 35.94 -20.38 16.92
CA PRO A 400 34.55 -20.03 17.16
C PRO A 400 34.33 -19.00 18.27
N PRO A 401 35.00 -19.07 19.44
CA PRO A 401 34.97 -18.00 20.44
C PRO A 401 35.47 -16.66 19.92
N ILE A 402 36.54 -16.62 19.12
CA ILE A 402 37.09 -15.40 18.50
C ILE A 402 36.03 -14.78 17.58
N GLU A 403 35.47 -15.58 16.67
CA GLU A 403 34.42 -15.14 15.76
C GLU A 403 33.21 -14.58 16.51
N LYS A 404 32.77 -15.26 17.59
CA LYS A 404 31.67 -14.78 18.43
C LYS A 404 31.95 -13.41 19.02
N GLY A 405 33.18 -13.17 19.50
CA GLY A 405 33.59 -11.88 20.04
C GLY A 405 33.60 -10.77 18.98
N ILE A 406 34.04 -11.11 17.77
CA ILE A 406 34.04 -10.19 16.61
C ILE A 406 32.61 -9.83 16.20
N ARG A 407 31.72 -10.83 16.05
CA ARG A 407 30.30 -10.60 15.70
C ARG A 407 29.60 -9.70 16.72
N ALA A 408 29.85 -9.90 18.00
CA ALA A 408 29.30 -9.06 19.06
C ALA A 408 29.81 -7.60 18.96
N ALA A 409 31.08 -7.38 18.55
CA ALA A 409 31.61 -6.05 18.29
C ALA A 409 30.97 -5.41 17.04
N MET A 410 30.75 -6.20 15.99
CA MET A 410 30.09 -5.74 14.77
C MET A 410 28.65 -5.30 15.04
N GLU A 411 27.87 -6.06 15.80
CA GLU A 411 26.50 -5.72 16.17
C GLU A 411 26.40 -4.43 16.99
N GLN A 412 27.34 -4.23 17.92
CA GLN A 412 27.39 -3.03 18.77
C GLN A 412 27.92 -1.78 18.07
N GLY A 413 28.61 -1.97 16.96
CA GLY A 413 29.42 -0.93 16.32
C GLY A 413 30.72 -0.63 17.09
N VAL A 414 31.67 -0.06 16.39
CA VAL A 414 33.02 0.23 16.93
C VAL A 414 33.34 1.72 16.88
N PHE A 415 32.85 2.41 15.86
CA PHE A 415 33.20 3.78 15.54
C PHE A 415 32.09 4.78 15.89
N ALA A 416 30.86 4.48 15.49
CA ALA A 416 29.72 5.36 15.65
C ALA A 416 28.54 4.71 16.43
N GLY A 417 28.68 3.42 16.80
CA GLY A 417 27.65 2.64 17.50
C GLY A 417 26.58 2.05 16.57
N TYR A 418 26.82 2.05 15.25
CA TYR A 418 25.97 1.38 14.28
C TYR A 418 26.54 0.01 13.88
N PRO A 419 25.73 -0.97 13.49
CA PRO A 419 26.24 -2.26 13.06
C PRO A 419 27.30 -2.15 11.96
N LEU A 420 28.41 -2.85 12.12
CA LEU A 420 29.50 -2.86 11.13
C LEU A 420 29.28 -4.00 10.13
N SER A 421 29.43 -3.72 8.85
CA SER A 421 29.26 -4.67 7.75
C SER A 421 30.34 -4.54 6.69
N ASN A 422 30.29 -5.41 5.67
CA ASN A 422 31.18 -5.41 4.53
C ASN A 422 32.67 -5.59 4.91
N VAL A 423 32.93 -6.53 5.84
CA VAL A 423 34.28 -6.79 6.35
C VAL A 423 34.65 -8.27 6.26
N LYS A 424 35.86 -8.54 5.78
CA LYS A 424 36.53 -9.83 5.91
C LYS A 424 37.53 -9.77 7.03
N VAL A 425 37.43 -10.75 7.95
CA VAL A 425 38.34 -10.87 9.08
C VAL A 425 39.16 -12.17 8.94
N ILE A 426 40.46 -12.04 9.05
CA ILE A 426 41.39 -13.15 8.91
C ILE A 426 42.23 -13.24 10.18
N VAL A 427 42.11 -14.35 10.92
CA VAL A 427 42.99 -14.65 12.05
C VAL A 427 44.22 -15.36 11.53
N TYR A 428 45.38 -14.78 11.68
CA TYR A 428 46.63 -15.32 11.11
C TYR A 428 47.64 -15.79 12.17
N ASP A 429 47.52 -15.36 13.46
CA ASP A 429 48.36 -15.84 14.55
C ASP A 429 47.66 -15.62 15.91
N GLY A 430 48.21 -16.14 16.96
CA GLY A 430 47.74 -15.97 18.34
C GLY A 430 48.60 -16.74 19.32
N LYS A 431 48.28 -16.63 20.60
CA LYS A 431 49.01 -17.36 21.66
C LYS A 431 48.05 -17.86 22.69
N GLU A 432 48.21 -19.13 23.05
CA GLU A 432 47.49 -19.80 24.16
C GLU A 432 48.44 -20.09 25.31
N HIS A 433 47.89 -20.26 26.50
CA HIS A 433 48.60 -20.64 27.70
C HIS A 433 48.07 -22.03 28.15
N PRO A 434 48.94 -22.99 28.46
CA PRO A 434 48.52 -24.40 28.74
C PRO A 434 47.48 -24.56 29.84
N VAL A 435 47.38 -23.62 30.79
CA VAL A 435 46.48 -23.72 31.94
C VAL A 435 45.40 -22.63 31.97
N ASP A 436 45.75 -21.38 31.53
CA ASP A 436 44.86 -20.23 31.73
C ASP A 436 44.03 -19.87 30.48
N SER A 437 44.23 -20.56 29.37
CA SER A 437 43.46 -20.34 28.16
C SER A 437 42.04 -20.90 28.26
N LYS A 438 41.04 -20.00 28.10
CA LYS A 438 39.61 -20.33 28.13
C LYS A 438 38.90 -19.67 26.96
N PRO A 439 37.80 -20.24 26.47
CA PRO A 439 37.02 -19.65 25.37
C PRO A 439 36.69 -18.18 25.57
N ILE A 440 36.28 -17.77 26.77
CA ILE A 440 35.93 -16.37 27.09
C ILE A 440 37.11 -15.40 26.96
N ALA A 441 38.35 -15.86 27.18
CA ALA A 441 39.54 -15.04 27.01
C ALA A 441 39.78 -14.72 25.52
N PHE A 442 39.55 -15.70 24.64
CA PHE A 442 39.66 -15.52 23.20
C PHE A 442 38.49 -14.76 22.60
N GLU A 443 37.28 -14.92 23.13
CA GLU A 443 36.12 -14.06 22.76
C GLU A 443 36.44 -12.60 23.07
N THR A 444 36.99 -12.30 24.25
CA THR A 444 37.41 -10.94 24.61
C THR A 444 38.59 -10.45 23.75
N ALA A 445 39.62 -11.31 23.56
CA ALA A 445 40.77 -10.93 22.78
C ALA A 445 40.44 -10.67 21.31
N GLY A 446 39.59 -11.49 20.69
CA GLY A 446 39.10 -11.29 19.32
C GLY A 446 38.30 -10.01 19.18
N ARG A 447 37.40 -9.74 20.13
CA ARG A 447 36.61 -8.51 20.16
C ARG A 447 37.48 -7.25 20.22
N GLU A 448 38.42 -7.20 21.13
CA GLU A 448 39.27 -6.00 21.33
C GLU A 448 40.32 -5.85 20.21
N ALA A 449 40.86 -6.96 19.68
CA ALA A 449 41.73 -6.92 18.50
C ALA A 449 41.01 -6.36 17.27
N PHE A 450 39.74 -6.80 17.06
CA PHE A 450 38.90 -6.31 15.99
C PHE A 450 38.62 -4.80 16.11
N LYS A 451 38.27 -4.32 17.30
CA LYS A 451 38.05 -2.88 17.53
C LYS A 451 39.29 -2.05 17.20
N LEU A 452 40.48 -2.50 17.62
CA LEU A 452 41.72 -1.82 17.27
C LEU A 452 41.97 -1.78 15.76
N ALA A 453 41.77 -2.91 15.09
CA ALA A 453 41.92 -2.99 13.65
C ALA A 453 40.95 -2.06 12.90
N VAL A 454 39.69 -1.97 13.34
CA VAL A 454 38.68 -1.07 12.74
C VAL A 454 39.13 0.41 12.85
N HIS A 455 39.64 0.85 13.99
CA HIS A 455 40.13 2.21 14.14
C HIS A 455 41.26 2.55 13.15
N ASP A 456 42.12 1.59 12.86
CA ASP A 456 43.23 1.78 11.92
C ASP A 456 42.84 1.59 10.45
N ALA A 457 41.69 0.94 10.19
CA ALA A 457 41.20 0.61 8.86
C ALA A 457 40.48 1.75 8.14
N GLY A 458 40.47 2.98 8.69
CA GLY A 458 39.73 4.12 8.13
C GLY A 458 38.21 3.89 8.18
N PRO A 459 37.64 3.88 9.40
CA PRO A 459 36.22 3.66 9.56
C PRO A 459 35.37 4.77 8.91
N VAL A 460 34.26 4.39 8.30
CA VAL A 460 33.30 5.29 7.65
C VAL A 460 31.87 4.88 8.01
N LEU A 461 30.97 5.84 7.89
CA LEU A 461 29.54 5.61 8.04
C LEU A 461 28.91 5.44 6.66
N PHE A 462 28.07 4.42 6.49
CA PHE A 462 27.28 4.18 5.29
C PHE A 462 25.81 4.50 5.54
N GLU A 463 25.15 5.06 4.52
CA GLU A 463 23.72 5.30 4.49
C GLU A 463 23.05 4.50 3.36
N PRO A 464 21.79 4.04 3.55
CA PRO A 464 21.05 3.39 2.48
C PRO A 464 20.65 4.41 1.42
N VAL A 465 20.90 4.08 0.16
CA VAL A 465 20.47 4.81 -1.03
C VAL A 465 19.32 4.06 -1.67
N MET A 466 18.26 4.79 -1.99
CA MET A 466 17.05 4.27 -2.60
C MET A 466 17.02 4.56 -4.09
N SER A 467 16.59 3.60 -4.89
CA SER A 467 16.15 3.81 -6.26
C SER A 467 14.74 4.37 -6.22
N VAL A 468 14.59 5.61 -6.63
CA VAL A 468 13.34 6.38 -6.53
C VAL A 468 12.80 6.66 -7.92
N ARG A 469 11.52 6.37 -8.15
CA ARG A 469 10.79 6.68 -9.38
C ARG A 469 9.68 7.65 -9.04
N VAL A 470 9.78 8.90 -9.48
CA VAL A 470 8.79 9.97 -9.24
C VAL A 470 7.99 10.20 -10.51
N VAL A 471 6.66 10.27 -10.37
CA VAL A 471 5.73 10.56 -11.48
C VAL A 471 4.96 11.83 -11.18
N VAL A 472 5.07 12.82 -12.07
CA VAL A 472 4.44 14.14 -11.90
C VAL A 472 3.94 14.65 -13.24
N PRO A 473 2.92 15.55 -13.27
CA PRO A 473 2.57 16.27 -14.48
C PRO A 473 3.77 17.07 -15.03
N ASP A 474 3.93 17.15 -16.35
CA ASP A 474 5.06 17.81 -17.02
C ASP A 474 5.34 19.22 -16.50
N ALA A 475 4.31 19.97 -16.12
CA ALA A 475 4.42 21.31 -15.57
C ALA A 475 5.24 21.39 -14.26
N HIS A 476 5.39 20.28 -13.53
CA HIS A 476 6.12 20.21 -12.25
C HIS A 476 7.50 19.53 -12.36
N MET A 477 7.89 19.09 -13.56
CA MET A 477 9.17 18.40 -13.78
C MET A 477 10.36 19.21 -13.26
N GLY A 478 10.43 20.51 -13.58
CA GLY A 478 11.56 21.36 -13.19
C GLY A 478 11.71 21.52 -11.70
N ASP A 479 10.59 21.75 -11.00
CA ASP A 479 10.58 21.92 -9.53
C ASP A 479 11.03 20.63 -8.82
N VAL A 480 10.52 19.49 -9.29
CA VAL A 480 10.86 18.18 -8.71
C VAL A 480 12.30 17.78 -8.99
N MET A 481 12.83 18.05 -10.18
CA MET A 481 14.27 17.83 -10.48
C MET A 481 15.17 18.70 -9.60
N GLY A 482 14.78 19.97 -9.39
CA GLY A 482 15.48 20.87 -8.48
C GLY A 482 15.48 20.35 -7.04
N ASP A 483 14.33 19.88 -6.56
CA ASP A 483 14.18 19.29 -5.23
C ASP A 483 15.01 18.00 -5.07
N MET A 484 15.04 17.11 -6.07
CA MET A 484 15.89 15.92 -6.04
C MET A 484 17.38 16.27 -5.85
N ASN A 485 17.86 17.30 -6.53
CA ASN A 485 19.26 17.75 -6.36
C ASN A 485 19.52 18.28 -4.94
N THR A 486 18.57 19.00 -4.34
CA THR A 486 18.72 19.48 -2.95
C THR A 486 18.76 18.35 -1.94
N ARG A 487 18.15 17.20 -2.27
CA ARG A 487 18.15 15.95 -1.49
C ARG A 487 19.33 15.04 -1.77
N ARG A 488 20.39 15.56 -2.32
CA ARG A 488 21.56 14.75 -2.70
C ARG A 488 21.23 13.64 -3.71
N GLY A 489 20.09 13.77 -4.40
CA GLY A 489 19.63 12.81 -5.39
C GLY A 489 20.46 12.87 -6.68
N ARG A 490 20.76 11.71 -7.24
CA ARG A 490 21.44 11.56 -8.54
C ARG A 490 20.41 11.11 -9.56
N VAL A 491 19.90 12.04 -10.38
CA VAL A 491 18.94 11.72 -11.44
C VAL A 491 19.61 10.83 -12.48
N GLN A 492 18.98 9.69 -12.76
CA GLN A 492 19.48 8.68 -13.71
C GLN A 492 18.86 8.85 -15.10
N GLY A 493 17.63 9.36 -15.16
CA GLY A 493 16.93 9.60 -16.42
C GLY A 493 15.53 10.15 -16.19
N THR A 494 14.94 10.64 -17.28
CA THR A 494 13.56 11.12 -17.32
C THR A 494 12.86 10.56 -18.55
N GLU A 495 11.59 10.21 -18.39
CA GLU A 495 10.71 9.72 -19.45
C GLU A 495 9.43 10.55 -19.43
N SER A 496 8.84 10.87 -20.59
CA SER A 496 7.55 11.56 -20.64
C SER A 496 6.54 10.70 -21.36
N GLU A 497 5.38 10.50 -20.74
CA GLU A 497 4.29 9.71 -21.27
C GLU A 497 2.94 10.36 -20.92
N ARG A 498 2.13 10.66 -21.96
CA ARG A 498 0.75 11.16 -21.81
C ARG A 498 0.59 12.38 -20.89
N GLY A 499 1.52 13.34 -20.94
CA GLY A 499 1.49 14.54 -20.11
C GLY A 499 1.98 14.36 -18.68
N LEU A 500 2.60 13.20 -18.40
CA LEU A 500 3.28 12.89 -17.15
C LEU A 500 4.78 12.70 -17.41
N THR A 501 5.59 13.24 -16.54
CA THR A 501 7.03 13.00 -16.50
C THR A 501 7.38 12.01 -15.41
N ILE A 502 8.14 10.99 -15.76
CA ILE A 502 8.73 10.00 -14.86
C ILE A 502 10.19 10.40 -14.63
N ILE A 503 10.60 10.56 -13.38
CA ILE A 503 11.97 10.90 -12.98
C ILE A 503 12.53 9.73 -12.17
N ASN A 504 13.60 9.11 -12.66
CA ASN A 504 14.32 8.05 -11.96
C ASN A 504 15.58 8.64 -11.29
N ALA A 505 15.79 8.40 -10.00
CA ALA A 505 16.91 8.95 -9.24
C ALA A 505 17.36 8.00 -8.14
N HIS A 506 18.65 8.07 -7.78
CA HIS A 506 19.17 7.47 -6.55
C HIS A 506 19.24 8.54 -5.47
N VAL A 507 18.57 8.32 -4.34
CA VAL A 507 18.43 9.30 -3.26
C VAL A 507 18.68 8.63 -1.91
N PRO A 508 19.47 9.23 -1.00
CA PRO A 508 19.63 8.71 0.36
C PRO A 508 18.30 8.63 1.11
N LEU A 509 18.06 7.54 1.83
CA LEU A 509 16.81 7.33 2.58
C LEU A 509 16.52 8.46 3.58
N ALA A 510 17.57 9.01 4.21
CA ALA A 510 17.46 10.14 5.14
C ALA A 510 16.72 11.35 4.55
N GLU A 511 16.87 11.59 3.24
CA GLU A 511 16.25 12.70 2.52
C GLU A 511 14.80 12.39 2.06
N MET A 512 14.39 11.12 2.13
CA MET A 512 13.10 10.65 1.63
C MET A 512 12.02 10.52 2.72
N LEU A 513 12.38 10.53 4.01
CA LEU A 513 11.45 10.26 5.13
C LEU A 513 10.20 11.16 5.13
N LYS A 514 10.30 12.42 4.67
CA LYS A 514 9.19 13.38 4.57
C LYS A 514 8.80 13.74 3.13
N TYR A 515 9.33 13.00 2.16
CA TYR A 515 9.19 13.37 0.76
C TYR A 515 7.74 13.31 0.26
N THR A 516 6.94 12.35 0.73
CA THR A 516 5.51 12.23 0.36
C THR A 516 4.74 13.55 0.55
N THR A 517 4.89 14.17 1.71
CA THR A 517 4.20 15.43 2.05
C THR A 517 4.69 16.58 1.18
N GLN A 518 5.99 16.66 0.94
CA GLN A 518 6.60 17.72 0.15
C GLN A 518 6.27 17.59 -1.35
N LEU A 519 6.33 16.38 -1.91
CA LEU A 519 5.94 16.11 -3.30
C LEU A 519 4.48 16.50 -3.56
N ARG A 520 3.58 16.12 -2.67
CA ARG A 520 2.15 16.49 -2.76
C ARG A 520 1.95 18.01 -2.69
N SER A 521 2.68 18.70 -1.83
CA SER A 521 2.63 20.15 -1.74
C SER A 521 3.10 20.82 -3.03
N MET A 522 4.22 20.38 -3.60
CA MET A 522 4.77 20.94 -4.85
C MET A 522 3.88 20.69 -6.07
N THR A 523 3.18 19.56 -6.10
CA THR A 523 2.41 19.11 -7.27
C THR A 523 0.90 19.30 -7.14
N GLY A 524 0.43 19.97 -6.09
CA GLY A 524 -1.01 20.08 -5.79
C GLY A 524 -1.68 18.72 -5.56
N GLY A 525 -0.97 17.76 -4.97
CA GLY A 525 -1.45 16.41 -4.68
C GLY A 525 -1.38 15.42 -5.86
N ARG A 526 -0.89 15.84 -7.03
CA ARG A 526 -0.89 15.03 -8.26
C ARG A 526 0.36 14.17 -8.45
N GLY A 527 1.45 14.48 -7.74
CA GLY A 527 2.68 13.71 -7.79
C GLY A 527 2.62 12.48 -6.89
N TYR A 528 3.23 11.40 -7.34
CA TYR A 528 3.47 10.20 -6.55
C TYR A 528 4.85 9.61 -6.88
N PHE A 529 5.35 8.75 -6.01
CA PHE A 529 6.64 8.10 -6.25
C PHE A 529 6.59 6.65 -5.76
N SER A 530 7.59 5.89 -6.14
CA SER A 530 7.94 4.60 -5.54
C SER A 530 9.41 4.61 -5.20
N MET A 531 9.82 3.81 -4.23
CA MET A 531 11.22 3.65 -3.88
C MET A 531 11.52 2.23 -3.42
N ASP A 532 12.66 1.71 -3.85
CA ASP A 532 13.22 0.43 -3.46
C ASP A 532 14.64 0.63 -2.96
N PHE A 533 15.09 -0.24 -2.04
CA PHE A 533 16.49 -0.22 -1.62
C PHE A 533 17.39 -0.61 -2.80
N ASP A 534 18.46 0.18 -3.02
CA ASP A 534 19.43 -0.09 -4.08
C ASP A 534 20.78 -0.53 -3.47
N HIS A 535 21.47 0.35 -2.77
CA HIS A 535 22.77 0.06 -2.18
C HIS A 535 23.06 0.93 -0.95
N TYR A 536 24.19 0.67 -0.30
CA TYR A 536 24.76 1.55 0.71
C TYR A 536 25.87 2.41 0.10
N ASP A 537 25.87 3.72 0.36
CA ASP A 537 26.94 4.66 -0.03
C ASP A 537 27.52 5.39 1.19
N VAL A 538 28.72 5.91 1.06
CA VAL A 538 29.43 6.60 2.16
C VAL A 538 28.74 7.92 2.48
N VAL A 539 28.40 8.13 3.75
CA VAL A 539 27.88 9.42 4.23
C VAL A 539 28.96 10.49 4.10
N PRO A 540 28.66 11.66 3.49
CA PRO A 540 29.61 12.78 3.43
C PRO A 540 30.11 13.15 4.82
N ALA A 541 31.41 13.38 4.97
CA ALA A 541 32.09 13.62 6.26
C ALA A 541 31.42 14.76 7.09
N GLN A 542 30.88 15.77 6.42
CA GLN A 542 30.20 16.90 7.05
C GLN A 542 28.89 16.49 7.73
N LEU A 543 28.21 15.42 7.21
CA LEU A 543 26.95 14.91 7.75
C LEU A 543 27.19 13.76 8.74
N ALA A 544 28.29 13.03 8.62
CA ALA A 544 28.57 11.87 9.47
C ALA A 544 28.72 12.27 10.95
N GLN A 545 29.41 13.37 11.25
CA GLN A 545 29.66 13.79 12.62
C GLN A 545 28.41 14.17 13.40
N PRO A 546 27.48 15.01 12.88
CA PRO A 546 26.18 15.26 13.52
C PRO A 546 25.35 14.00 13.77
N ILE A 547 25.36 13.03 12.81
CA ILE A 547 24.64 11.76 12.93
C ILE A 547 25.21 10.94 14.09
N MET A 548 26.52 10.82 14.20
CA MET A 548 27.19 10.09 15.28
C MET A 548 26.94 10.72 16.66
N GLU A 549 26.99 12.05 16.76
CA GLU A 549 26.72 12.77 18.01
C GLU A 549 25.27 12.61 18.46
N ALA A 550 24.32 12.68 17.52
CA ALA A 550 22.90 12.46 17.80
C ALA A 550 22.65 11.03 18.31
N HIS A 551 23.24 10.02 17.64
CA HIS A 551 23.12 8.63 18.04
C HIS A 551 23.72 8.36 19.43
N LYS A 552 24.90 8.93 19.70
CA LYS A 552 25.54 8.80 21.01
C LYS A 552 24.67 9.34 22.14
N LYS A 553 24.09 10.54 21.98
CA LYS A 553 23.18 11.14 22.97
C LYS A 553 21.95 10.26 23.21
N GLU A 554 21.40 9.67 22.14
CA GLU A 554 20.26 8.77 22.24
C GLU A 554 20.59 7.47 23.00
N MET A 555 21.78 6.90 22.74
CA MET A 555 22.23 5.70 23.44
C MET A 555 22.56 5.98 24.92
N GLU A 556 23.01 7.18 25.24
CA GLU A 556 23.22 7.61 26.63
C GLU A 556 21.89 7.78 27.36
N ALA A 557 20.90 8.44 26.75
CA ALA A 557 19.55 8.60 27.33
C ALA A 557 18.87 7.26 27.61
N LYS A 558 19.01 6.25 26.71
CA LYS A 558 18.46 4.89 26.93
C LYS A 558 19.13 4.08 28.04
N LYS A 559 20.32 4.47 28.47
CA LYS A 559 21.00 3.81 29.60
C LYS A 559 20.56 4.37 30.94
N GLU A 560 19.99 5.57 30.94
CA GLU A 560 19.48 6.25 32.13
C GLU A 560 18.01 5.92 32.43
N GLU A 561 17.26 5.41 31.45
CA GLU A 561 15.92 4.81 31.61
C GLU A 561 16.01 3.31 32.06
#